data_122a10eb3734e228f8922074c2e9af73
#
_entry.id   122a10eb3734e228f8922074c2e9af73
#
_cell.length_a   1.000
_cell.length_b   1.000
_cell.length_c   1.000
_cell.angle_alpha   90.00
_cell.angle_beta   90.00
_cell.angle_gamma   90.00
#
_symmetry.space_group_name_H-M   'P 1'
#
loop_
_entity.id
_entity.type
_entity.pdbx_description
1 polymer ?
#
loop_
_entity_poly.entity_id
_entity_poly.type
_entity_poly.pdbx_seq_one_letter_code
_entity_poly.pdbx_strand_id
1 'polypeptide(L)'
;SLLSSINGQYSGAKSEMSAANSLWIDDDYSLASDYQSTVKKMFEAEVTTLPFDDQAAAKMSDWIAKHTNGSLKPKITLRDREVLSIINTVYADGRWKDPFEEQSTGNGTFHGEAGDAQVPMMHRTFSQMAYGHDEYNTWQRVEIPFDNGGNLAIVLPAEGHFDELAGDAEKLSWAFGTCSTASLGEGAMGCAADSMPGWG
;
A
#
# COMPACT_ATOMS: atom_id res chain seq x y z
N SER A 1 -0.12 -12.03 15.74
CA SER A 1 0.27 -10.61 15.63
C SER A 1 -0.43 -9.96 14.44
N LEU A 2 -0.34 -8.63 14.33
CA LEU A 2 -0.89 -7.89 13.19
C LEU A 2 -0.22 -8.34 11.88
N LEU A 3 1.10 -8.56 11.90
CA LEU A 3 1.88 -8.98 10.75
C LEU A 3 1.41 -10.34 10.21
N SER A 4 1.30 -11.34 11.08
CA SER A 4 0.79 -12.67 10.72
C SER A 4 -0.63 -12.60 10.20
N SER A 5 -1.47 -11.72 10.76
CA SER A 5 -2.84 -11.52 10.31
C SER A 5 -2.88 -10.95 8.89
N ILE A 6 -2.09 -9.90 8.60
CA ILE A 6 -1.99 -9.30 7.27
C ILE A 6 -1.47 -10.32 6.25
N ASN A 7 -0.36 -10.99 6.56
CA ASN A 7 0.26 -11.97 5.67
C ASN A 7 -0.67 -13.17 5.38
N GLY A 8 -1.49 -13.58 6.34
CA GLY A 8 -2.44 -14.67 6.18
C GLY A 8 -3.75 -14.27 5.49
N GLN A 9 -4.23 -13.07 5.75
CA GLN A 9 -5.53 -12.61 5.25
C GLN A 9 -5.51 -12.29 3.75
N TYR A 10 -4.40 -11.76 3.24
CA TYR A 10 -4.28 -11.28 1.87
C TYR A 10 -3.39 -12.16 0.98
N SER A 11 -3.06 -13.37 1.42
CA SER A 11 -2.41 -14.38 0.58
C SER A 11 -3.48 -15.20 -0.14
N GLY A 12 -3.79 -14.85 -1.37
CA GLY A 12 -4.74 -15.54 -2.24
C GLY A 12 -4.05 -16.43 -3.28
N ALA A 13 -4.85 -17.10 -4.12
CA ALA A 13 -4.33 -18.01 -5.14
C ALA A 13 -3.46 -17.32 -6.23
N LYS A 14 -3.65 -16.02 -6.44
CA LYS A 14 -2.96 -15.23 -7.48
C LYS A 14 -2.44 -13.87 -6.99
N SER A 15 -2.91 -13.41 -5.83
CA SER A 15 -2.46 -12.17 -5.19
C SER A 15 -1.63 -12.49 -3.96
N GLU A 16 -0.59 -11.73 -3.73
CA GLU A 16 0.30 -11.88 -2.59
C GLU A 16 0.45 -10.54 -1.87
N MET A 17 0.32 -10.56 -0.56
CA MET A 17 0.69 -9.43 0.30
C MET A 17 1.57 -9.97 1.42
N SER A 18 2.76 -9.41 1.57
CA SER A 18 3.64 -9.74 2.68
C SER A 18 4.24 -8.48 3.28
N ALA A 19 4.38 -8.51 4.61
CA ALA A 19 5.13 -7.52 5.34
C ALA A 19 6.14 -8.25 6.22
N ALA A 20 7.35 -7.71 6.35
CA ALA A 20 8.40 -8.29 7.15
C ALA A 20 9.21 -7.21 7.86
N ASN A 21 9.72 -7.55 9.04
CA ASN A 21 10.56 -6.69 9.86
C ASN A 21 11.91 -7.35 10.11
N SER A 22 12.98 -6.57 10.09
CA SER A 22 14.28 -7.03 10.54
C SER A 22 15.02 -5.97 11.35
N LEU A 23 15.85 -6.45 12.27
CA LEU A 23 16.72 -5.65 13.11
C LEU A 23 18.14 -6.19 12.93
N TRP A 24 19.03 -5.33 12.50
CA TRP A 24 20.44 -5.63 12.26
C TRP A 24 21.28 -4.89 13.27
N ILE A 25 22.25 -5.56 13.85
CA ILE A 25 23.06 -5.05 14.95
C ILE A 25 24.53 -5.31 14.61
N ASP A 26 25.36 -4.30 14.74
CA ASP A 26 26.81 -4.46 14.65
C ASP A 26 27.29 -5.38 15.77
N ASP A 27 28.21 -6.31 15.49
CA ASP A 27 28.62 -7.35 16.42
C ASP A 27 29.53 -6.86 17.58
N ASP A 28 30.01 -5.61 17.46
CA ASP A 28 30.66 -4.92 18.60
C ASP A 28 29.65 -4.50 19.68
N TYR A 29 28.34 -4.62 19.40
CA TYR A 29 27.27 -4.19 20.30
C TYR A 29 26.30 -5.34 20.63
N SER A 30 25.70 -5.26 21.78
CA SER A 30 24.65 -6.20 22.21
C SER A 30 23.39 -5.48 22.65
N LEU A 31 22.25 -5.96 22.20
CA LEU A 31 20.96 -5.49 22.73
C LEU A 31 20.59 -6.26 24.00
N ALA A 32 19.89 -5.58 24.92
CA ALA A 32 19.30 -6.20 26.06
C ALA A 32 18.38 -7.36 25.64
N SER A 33 18.45 -8.48 26.31
CA SER A 33 17.69 -9.70 26.00
C SER A 33 16.19 -9.48 25.97
N ASP A 34 15.68 -8.65 26.90
CA ASP A 34 14.27 -8.30 26.97
C ASP A 34 13.78 -7.52 25.75
N TYR A 35 14.64 -6.60 25.26
CA TYR A 35 14.34 -5.86 24.05
C TYR A 35 14.33 -6.77 22.82
N GLN A 36 15.32 -7.65 22.65
CA GLN A 36 15.34 -8.63 21.57
C GLN A 36 14.11 -9.53 21.59
N SER A 37 13.73 -10.01 22.77
CA SER A 37 12.56 -10.84 22.96
C SER A 37 11.27 -10.11 22.59
N THR A 38 11.17 -8.84 22.96
CA THR A 38 10.03 -7.98 22.66
C THR A 38 9.91 -7.75 21.14
N VAL A 39 11.02 -7.40 20.48
CA VAL A 39 11.04 -7.14 19.03
C VAL A 39 10.65 -8.40 18.25
N LYS A 40 11.18 -9.56 18.61
CA LYS A 40 10.81 -10.83 17.98
C LYS A 40 9.35 -11.19 18.21
N LYS A 41 8.84 -10.99 19.44
CA LYS A 41 7.48 -11.41 19.81
C LYS A 41 6.39 -10.45 19.29
N MET A 42 6.61 -9.14 19.41
CA MET A 42 5.59 -8.15 19.08
C MET A 42 5.59 -7.75 17.60
N PHE A 43 6.79 -7.67 17.00
CA PHE A 43 6.96 -7.21 15.62
C PHE A 43 7.35 -8.34 14.66
N GLU A 44 7.48 -9.58 15.14
CA GLU A 44 7.92 -10.75 14.37
C GLU A 44 9.21 -10.47 13.57
N ALA A 45 10.09 -9.61 14.13
CA ALA A 45 11.28 -9.19 13.42
C ALA A 45 12.37 -10.26 13.46
N GLU A 46 13.02 -10.47 12.33
CA GLU A 46 14.27 -11.20 12.26
C GLU A 46 15.38 -10.33 12.89
N VAL A 47 16.12 -10.87 13.85
CA VAL A 47 17.22 -10.18 14.53
C VAL A 47 18.53 -10.83 14.12
N THR A 48 19.40 -10.03 13.48
CA THR A 48 20.70 -10.47 12.96
C THR A 48 21.82 -9.62 13.54
N THR A 49 22.87 -10.27 14.04
CA THR A 49 24.09 -9.61 14.52
C THR A 49 25.26 -10.01 13.62
N LEU A 50 25.98 -9.03 13.11
CA LEU A 50 27.13 -9.24 12.22
C LEU A 50 27.95 -7.93 12.10
N PRO A 51 29.23 -7.99 11.68
CA PRO A 51 30.02 -6.77 11.42
C PRO A 51 29.34 -5.86 10.40
N PHE A 52 29.26 -4.56 10.69
CA PHE A 52 28.67 -3.59 9.75
C PHE A 52 29.69 -3.17 8.69
N ASP A 53 29.83 -4.01 7.69
CA ASP A 53 30.70 -3.84 6.51
C ASP A 53 29.90 -3.93 5.20
N ASP A 54 30.60 -3.97 4.08
CA ASP A 54 29.97 -4.13 2.76
C ASP A 54 29.20 -5.45 2.61
N GLN A 55 29.59 -6.50 3.34
CA GLN A 55 28.86 -7.77 3.35
C GLN A 55 27.54 -7.67 4.12
N ALA A 56 27.52 -6.89 5.21
CA ALA A 56 26.29 -6.58 5.92
C ALA A 56 25.30 -5.85 5.02
N ALA A 57 25.77 -4.81 4.33
CA ALA A 57 24.95 -4.07 3.38
C ALA A 57 24.39 -4.98 2.26
N ALA A 58 25.20 -5.90 1.73
CA ALA A 58 24.77 -6.88 0.74
C ALA A 58 23.69 -7.83 1.31
N LYS A 59 23.88 -8.36 2.53
CA LYS A 59 22.90 -9.24 3.20
C LYS A 59 21.57 -8.53 3.48
N MET A 60 21.61 -7.26 3.91
CA MET A 60 20.41 -6.44 4.08
C MET A 60 19.66 -6.26 2.77
N SER A 61 20.37 -5.98 1.68
CA SER A 61 19.82 -5.88 0.33
C SER A 61 19.19 -7.21 -0.13
N ASP A 62 19.86 -8.33 0.11
CA ASP A 62 19.36 -9.66 -0.22
C ASP A 62 18.12 -10.03 0.62
N TRP A 63 18.09 -9.63 1.89
CA TRP A 63 16.92 -9.79 2.77
C TRP A 63 15.72 -9.01 2.23
N ILE A 64 15.91 -7.75 1.80
CA ILE A 64 14.86 -6.95 1.17
C ILE A 64 14.37 -7.64 -0.10
N ALA A 65 15.27 -8.09 -0.97
CA ALA A 65 14.90 -8.77 -2.20
C ALA A 65 14.09 -10.04 -1.92
N LYS A 66 14.48 -10.83 -0.93
CA LYS A 66 13.76 -12.03 -0.50
C LYS A 66 12.32 -11.71 -0.05
N HIS A 67 12.14 -10.65 0.76
CA HIS A 67 10.84 -10.29 1.34
C HIS A 67 9.97 -9.38 0.44
N THR A 68 10.49 -9.04 -0.74
CA THR A 68 9.75 -8.31 -1.78
C THR A 68 9.66 -9.11 -3.09
N ASN A 69 9.78 -10.44 -3.01
CA ASN A 69 9.70 -11.36 -4.15
C ASN A 69 10.61 -10.94 -5.33
N GLY A 70 11.81 -10.42 -5.02
CA GLY A 70 12.78 -9.92 -6.00
C GLY A 70 12.45 -8.56 -6.63
N SER A 71 11.31 -7.95 -6.30
CA SER A 71 10.88 -6.68 -6.90
C SER A 71 11.75 -5.50 -6.48
N LEU A 72 12.39 -5.58 -5.31
CA LEU A 72 13.25 -4.54 -4.79
C LEU A 72 14.57 -5.13 -4.29
N LYS A 73 15.67 -4.66 -4.85
CA LYS A 73 17.05 -4.97 -4.40
C LYS A 73 17.86 -3.68 -4.33
N PRO A 74 17.72 -2.87 -3.27
CA PRO A 74 18.38 -1.58 -3.17
C PRO A 74 19.89 -1.74 -2.93
N LYS A 75 20.69 -0.79 -3.41
CA LYS A 75 22.06 -0.65 -2.95
C LYS A 75 22.05 0.04 -1.59
N ILE A 76 22.42 -0.69 -0.54
CA ILE A 76 22.56 -0.16 0.81
C ILE A 76 23.99 0.32 1.01
N THR A 77 24.13 1.46 1.69
CA THR A 77 25.40 2.00 2.14
C THR A 77 25.27 2.29 3.63
N LEU A 78 26.07 1.61 4.43
CA LEU A 78 26.12 1.83 5.87
C LEU A 78 26.89 3.14 6.16
N ARG A 79 26.47 3.86 7.18
CA ARG A 79 27.12 5.09 7.62
C ARG A 79 28.26 4.75 8.57
N ASP A 80 29.26 5.63 8.63
CA ASP A 80 30.32 5.51 9.63
C ASP A 80 29.69 5.50 11.03
N ARG A 81 30.09 4.50 11.84
CA ARG A 81 29.59 4.29 13.22
C ARG A 81 28.10 3.96 13.31
N GLU A 82 27.50 3.47 12.26
CA GLU A 82 26.16 2.88 12.35
C GLU A 82 26.24 1.58 13.13
N VAL A 83 25.45 1.48 14.19
CA VAL A 83 25.47 0.31 15.11
C VAL A 83 24.18 -0.50 15.03
N LEU A 84 23.15 0.03 14.38
CA LEU A 84 21.84 -0.58 14.30
C LEU A 84 21.10 -0.10 13.05
N SER A 85 20.52 -1.04 12.32
CA SER A 85 19.62 -0.78 11.20
C SER A 85 18.29 -1.52 11.41
N ILE A 86 17.18 -0.82 11.20
CA ILE A 86 15.83 -1.38 11.20
C ILE A 86 15.30 -1.34 9.79
N ILE A 87 14.88 -2.48 9.28
CA ILE A 87 14.31 -2.58 7.92
C ILE A 87 12.91 -3.17 8.02
N ASN A 88 11.96 -2.46 7.44
CA ASN A 88 10.62 -2.94 7.21
C ASN A 88 10.39 -3.03 5.70
N THR A 89 9.78 -4.13 5.25
CA THR A 89 9.34 -4.31 3.87
C THR A 89 7.84 -4.54 3.83
N VAL A 90 7.20 -3.98 2.81
CA VAL A 90 5.83 -4.30 2.43
C VAL A 90 5.86 -4.64 0.94
N TYR A 91 5.34 -5.80 0.60
CA TYR A 91 5.18 -6.27 -0.77
C TYR A 91 3.70 -6.55 -1.02
N ALA A 92 3.18 -6.07 -2.13
CA ALA A 92 1.82 -6.34 -2.56
C ALA A 92 1.81 -6.57 -4.08
N ASP A 93 1.36 -7.74 -4.49
CA ASP A 93 1.05 -8.10 -5.89
C ASP A 93 -0.44 -8.42 -5.94
N GLY A 94 -1.26 -7.45 -6.38
CA GLY A 94 -2.71 -7.56 -6.44
C GLY A 94 -3.15 -7.92 -7.86
N ARG A 95 -3.88 -9.04 -8.00
CA ARG A 95 -4.60 -9.37 -9.23
C ARG A 95 -6.03 -8.87 -9.12
N TRP A 96 -6.48 -8.14 -10.13
CA TRP A 96 -7.85 -7.68 -10.17
C TRP A 96 -8.82 -8.86 -10.09
N LYS A 97 -9.83 -8.76 -9.27
CA LYS A 97 -10.93 -9.74 -9.25
C LYS A 97 -11.59 -9.85 -10.63
N ASP A 98 -11.76 -8.70 -11.24
CA ASP A 98 -12.27 -8.53 -12.61
C ASP A 98 -11.19 -7.82 -13.44
N PRO A 99 -10.34 -8.53 -14.22
CA PRO A 99 -9.22 -7.94 -14.94
C PRO A 99 -9.66 -6.96 -16.02
N PHE A 100 -8.84 -5.93 -16.24
CA PHE A 100 -8.96 -5.09 -17.44
C PHE A 100 -8.48 -5.89 -18.65
N GLU A 101 -9.25 -5.85 -19.72
CA GLU A 101 -8.92 -6.52 -20.97
C GLU A 101 -7.84 -5.73 -21.70
N GLU A 102 -6.75 -6.38 -22.13
CA GLU A 102 -5.64 -5.71 -22.83
C GLU A 102 -6.11 -4.99 -24.11
N GLN A 103 -7.03 -5.62 -24.84
CA GLN A 103 -7.63 -5.07 -26.07
C GLN A 103 -8.49 -3.82 -25.84
N SER A 104 -8.91 -3.57 -24.59
CA SER A 104 -9.67 -2.40 -24.17
C SER A 104 -8.77 -1.28 -23.69
N THR A 105 -7.43 -1.49 -23.69
CA THR A 105 -6.47 -0.46 -23.35
C THR A 105 -6.15 0.38 -24.59
N GLY A 106 -6.42 1.67 -24.54
CA GLY A 106 -6.17 2.62 -25.60
C GLY A 106 -5.34 3.82 -25.15
N ASN A 107 -4.76 4.55 -26.08
CA ASN A 107 -4.09 5.82 -25.75
C ASN A 107 -5.12 6.87 -25.41
N GLY A 108 -4.93 7.54 -24.26
CA GLY A 108 -5.71 8.66 -23.80
C GLY A 108 -4.82 9.82 -23.38
N THR A 109 -5.39 11.02 -23.35
CA THR A 109 -4.67 12.20 -22.88
C THR A 109 -4.75 12.28 -21.35
N PHE A 110 -3.60 12.28 -20.71
CA PHE A 110 -3.47 12.58 -19.27
C PHE A 110 -3.09 14.05 -19.12
N HIS A 111 -3.94 14.81 -18.43
CA HIS A 111 -3.72 16.24 -18.14
C HIS A 111 -2.92 16.37 -16.85
N GLY A 112 -1.61 16.52 -16.98
CA GLY A 112 -0.70 16.70 -15.85
C GLY A 112 -0.35 18.16 -15.61
N GLU A 113 0.18 18.48 -14.43
CA GLU A 113 0.63 19.84 -14.08
C GLU A 113 1.71 20.37 -15.04
N ALA A 114 2.60 19.47 -15.52
CA ALA A 114 3.64 19.81 -16.50
C ALA A 114 3.15 19.85 -17.96
N GLY A 115 1.85 19.61 -18.21
CA GLY A 115 1.22 19.56 -19.52
C GLY A 115 0.62 18.20 -19.86
N ASP A 116 0.00 18.11 -21.02
CA ASP A 116 -0.68 16.93 -21.51
C ASP A 116 0.31 15.84 -21.96
N ALA A 117 0.01 14.59 -21.61
CA ALA A 117 0.76 13.42 -22.06
C ALA A 117 -0.18 12.36 -22.62
N GLN A 118 0.24 11.68 -23.71
CA GLN A 118 -0.46 10.50 -24.21
C GLN A 118 0.02 9.28 -23.43
N VAL A 119 -0.90 8.60 -22.76
CA VAL A 119 -0.62 7.41 -21.96
C VAL A 119 -1.58 6.27 -22.28
N PRO A 120 -1.16 5.00 -22.13
CA PRO A 120 -2.09 3.88 -22.21
C PRO A 120 -3.11 3.96 -21.07
N MET A 121 -4.40 4.03 -21.40
CA MET A 121 -5.51 4.03 -20.45
C MET A 121 -6.21 2.69 -20.50
N MET A 122 -6.36 2.05 -19.35
CA MET A 122 -7.14 0.82 -19.18
C MET A 122 -8.63 1.18 -19.07
N HIS A 123 -9.48 0.51 -19.84
CA HIS A 123 -10.92 0.71 -19.80
C HIS A 123 -11.65 -0.57 -19.41
N ARG A 124 -12.62 -0.45 -18.52
CA ARG A 124 -13.55 -1.51 -18.15
C ARG A 124 -14.85 -0.92 -17.63
N THR A 125 -15.96 -1.54 -18.02
CA THR A 125 -17.27 -1.26 -17.41
C THR A 125 -17.53 -2.23 -16.29
N PHE A 126 -17.82 -1.72 -15.10
CA PHE A 126 -18.22 -2.51 -13.94
C PHE A 126 -19.74 -2.42 -13.77
N SER A 127 -20.39 -3.56 -13.54
CA SER A 127 -21.84 -3.60 -13.27
C SER A 127 -22.16 -3.12 -11.86
N GLN A 128 -21.23 -3.32 -10.93
CA GLN A 128 -21.31 -2.86 -9.54
C GLN A 128 -19.92 -2.48 -9.08
N MET A 129 -19.80 -1.36 -8.39
CA MET A 129 -18.54 -0.88 -7.81
C MET A 129 -18.85 -0.16 -6.49
N ALA A 130 -17.99 -0.35 -5.49
CA ALA A 130 -18.06 0.46 -4.28
C ALA A 130 -17.67 1.90 -4.63
N TYR A 131 -18.60 2.81 -4.45
CA TYR A 131 -18.48 4.24 -4.77
C TYR A 131 -18.87 5.06 -3.54
N GLY A 132 -18.19 6.17 -3.32
CA GLY A 132 -18.51 7.10 -2.25
C GLY A 132 -18.14 8.54 -2.64
N HIS A 133 -18.73 9.48 -1.95
CA HIS A 133 -18.42 10.91 -2.05
C HIS A 133 -18.76 11.59 -0.71
N ASP A 134 -18.26 12.79 -0.50
CA ASP A 134 -18.71 13.60 0.62
C ASP A 134 -20.02 14.33 0.29
N GLU A 135 -20.61 14.96 1.32
CA GLU A 135 -21.89 15.68 1.22
C GLU A 135 -21.87 16.79 0.18
N TYR A 136 -20.71 17.42 -0.02
CA TYR A 136 -20.53 18.56 -0.93
C TYR A 136 -19.92 18.19 -2.28
N ASN A 137 -19.68 16.90 -2.54
CA ASN A 137 -18.99 16.39 -3.73
C ASN A 137 -17.60 17.04 -3.95
N THR A 138 -16.88 17.34 -2.87
CA THR A 138 -15.52 17.88 -2.95
C THR A 138 -14.50 16.79 -3.30
N TRP A 139 -14.87 15.52 -3.15
CA TRP A 139 -14.14 14.35 -3.62
C TRP A 139 -15.09 13.19 -3.93
N GLN A 140 -14.60 12.28 -4.76
CA GLN A 140 -15.24 11.01 -5.09
C GLN A 140 -14.27 9.87 -4.84
N ARG A 141 -14.78 8.70 -4.50
CA ARG A 141 -13.98 7.50 -4.22
C ARG A 141 -14.57 6.29 -4.95
N VAL A 142 -13.67 5.45 -5.47
CA VAL A 142 -14.00 4.12 -5.98
C VAL A 142 -13.09 3.07 -5.37
N GLU A 143 -13.58 1.84 -5.25
CA GLU A 143 -12.79 0.70 -4.81
C GLU A 143 -12.81 -0.39 -5.87
N ILE A 144 -11.62 -0.74 -6.39
CA ILE A 144 -11.45 -1.81 -7.37
C ILE A 144 -10.95 -3.04 -6.61
N PRO A 145 -11.72 -4.14 -6.55
CA PRO A 145 -11.37 -5.31 -5.75
C PRO A 145 -10.26 -6.15 -6.40
N PHE A 146 -9.36 -6.66 -5.55
CA PHE A 146 -8.44 -7.74 -5.88
C PHE A 146 -9.07 -9.12 -5.60
N ASP A 147 -8.48 -10.18 -6.16
CA ASP A 147 -8.97 -11.56 -6.01
C ASP A 147 -8.74 -12.14 -4.60
N ASN A 148 -7.90 -11.50 -3.78
CA ASN A 148 -7.59 -11.88 -2.41
C ASN A 148 -8.47 -11.20 -1.34
N GLY A 149 -9.48 -10.43 -1.76
CA GLY A 149 -10.37 -9.68 -0.85
C GLY A 149 -9.84 -8.30 -0.42
N GLY A 150 -8.64 -7.91 -0.85
CA GLY A 150 -8.19 -6.53 -0.79
C GLY A 150 -8.81 -5.68 -1.89
N ASN A 151 -8.59 -4.39 -1.86
CA ASN A 151 -9.03 -3.45 -2.90
C ASN A 151 -8.00 -2.34 -3.13
N LEU A 152 -8.07 -1.72 -4.30
CA LEU A 152 -7.46 -0.42 -4.57
C LEU A 152 -8.52 0.66 -4.39
N ALA A 153 -8.35 1.51 -3.39
CA ALA A 153 -9.17 2.71 -3.22
C ALA A 153 -8.54 3.89 -3.95
N ILE A 154 -9.30 4.50 -4.83
CA ILE A 154 -8.90 5.71 -5.55
C ILE A 154 -9.82 6.84 -5.10
N VAL A 155 -9.24 7.92 -4.60
CA VAL A 155 -9.96 9.14 -4.24
C VAL A 155 -9.60 10.22 -5.25
N LEU A 156 -10.62 10.78 -5.89
CA LEU A 156 -10.49 11.87 -6.84
C LEU A 156 -11.08 13.14 -6.24
N PRO A 157 -10.24 14.12 -5.85
CA PRO A 157 -10.71 15.42 -5.44
C PRO A 157 -11.39 16.17 -6.61
N ALA A 158 -12.42 16.95 -6.32
CA ALA A 158 -12.96 17.90 -7.28
C ALA A 158 -11.93 19.00 -7.60
N GLU A 159 -12.12 19.67 -8.72
CA GLU A 159 -11.23 20.76 -9.15
C GLU A 159 -11.07 21.81 -8.03
N GLY A 160 -9.82 22.15 -7.69
CA GLY A 160 -9.47 23.10 -6.65
C GLY A 160 -9.50 22.56 -5.20
N HIS A 161 -9.93 21.31 -4.98
CA HIS A 161 -10.02 20.71 -3.63
C HIS A 161 -8.85 19.77 -3.24
N PHE A 162 -7.86 19.61 -4.13
CA PHE A 162 -6.73 18.71 -3.87
C PHE A 162 -5.94 19.10 -2.61
N ASP A 163 -5.51 20.36 -2.52
CA ASP A 163 -4.67 20.84 -1.40
C ASP A 163 -5.44 20.81 -0.07
N GLU A 164 -6.73 21.10 -0.11
CA GLU A 164 -7.60 21.02 1.06
C GLU A 164 -7.72 19.57 1.57
N LEU A 165 -7.93 18.61 0.67
CA LEU A 165 -8.03 17.21 1.03
C LEU A 165 -6.67 16.65 1.48
N ALA A 166 -5.60 16.93 0.72
CA ALA A 166 -4.27 16.40 0.99
C ALA A 166 -3.63 16.99 2.26
N GLY A 167 -3.99 18.22 2.61
CA GLY A 167 -3.49 18.93 3.79
C GLY A 167 -4.21 18.58 5.10
N ASP A 168 -5.32 17.85 5.05
CA ASP A 168 -6.15 17.51 6.21
C ASP A 168 -6.19 16.00 6.46
N ALA A 169 -5.49 15.55 7.51
CA ALA A 169 -5.39 14.12 7.85
C ALA A 169 -6.74 13.49 8.23
N GLU A 170 -7.66 14.26 8.79
CA GLU A 170 -9.00 13.79 9.15
C GLU A 170 -9.85 13.58 7.88
N LYS A 171 -9.83 14.54 6.95
CA LYS A 171 -10.48 14.42 5.64
C LYS A 171 -9.91 13.26 4.82
N LEU A 172 -8.59 13.10 4.80
CA LEU A 172 -7.95 11.95 4.15
C LEU A 172 -8.39 10.63 4.77
N SER A 173 -8.41 10.55 6.10
CA SER A 173 -8.88 9.35 6.80
C SER A 173 -10.33 9.03 6.47
N TRP A 174 -11.17 10.03 6.32
CA TRP A 174 -12.55 9.90 5.89
C TRP A 174 -12.65 9.43 4.44
N ALA A 175 -11.93 10.08 3.54
CA ALA A 175 -11.96 9.76 2.12
C ALA A 175 -11.47 8.34 1.83
N PHE A 176 -10.49 7.83 2.60
CA PHE A 176 -9.97 6.46 2.50
C PHE A 176 -10.62 5.47 3.49
N GLY A 177 -11.50 5.93 4.37
CA GLY A 177 -12.24 5.07 5.30
C GLY A 177 -13.07 4.02 4.55
N THR A 178 -13.23 2.82 5.11
CA THR A 178 -14.04 1.76 4.49
C THR A 178 -15.51 2.18 4.41
N CYS A 179 -16.12 2.02 3.26
CA CYS A 179 -17.58 2.07 3.10
C CYS A 179 -18.19 0.88 3.85
N SER A 180 -18.59 1.11 5.10
CA SER A 180 -19.44 0.15 5.81
C SER A 180 -20.87 0.36 5.39
N THR A 181 -21.47 -0.65 4.75
CA THR A 181 -22.91 -0.67 4.42
C THR A 181 -23.81 -0.69 5.66
N ALA A 182 -23.24 -0.61 6.87
CA ALA A 182 -23.94 -0.82 8.15
C ALA A 182 -24.18 0.44 8.99
N SER A 183 -23.81 1.65 8.55
CA SER A 183 -24.06 2.84 9.37
C SER A 183 -24.57 4.02 8.56
N LEU A 184 -25.88 4.02 8.32
CA LEU A 184 -26.66 5.21 7.99
C LEU A 184 -26.98 5.93 9.33
N GLY A 185 -25.99 6.66 9.89
CA GLY A 185 -26.20 7.64 10.95
C GLY A 185 -26.14 9.04 10.36
N GLU A 186 -26.83 10.01 10.94
CA GLU A 186 -26.80 11.42 10.52
C GLU A 186 -25.34 11.91 10.38
N GLY A 187 -24.91 12.29 9.16
CA GLY A 187 -23.53 12.63 8.80
C GLY A 187 -22.77 11.54 8.03
N ALA A 188 -23.44 10.44 7.65
CA ALA A 188 -22.81 9.33 6.96
C ALA A 188 -22.59 9.64 5.47
N MET A 189 -21.36 9.37 4.99
CA MET A 189 -21.06 9.24 3.58
C MET A 189 -22.07 8.33 2.89
N GLY A 190 -22.65 8.78 1.79
CA GLY A 190 -23.49 7.96 0.94
C GLY A 190 -22.62 6.90 0.24
N CYS A 191 -22.59 5.69 0.79
CA CYS A 191 -22.04 4.53 0.08
C CYS A 191 -23.20 3.86 -0.67
N ALA A 192 -23.31 4.13 -1.96
CA ALA A 192 -24.24 3.45 -2.84
C ALA A 192 -23.50 2.40 -3.67
N ALA A 193 -24.02 1.18 -3.70
CA ALA A 193 -23.67 0.19 -4.71
C ALA A 193 -24.52 0.49 -5.97
N ASP A 194 -24.28 1.64 -6.60
CA ASP A 194 -25.02 2.05 -7.78
C ASP A 194 -24.16 1.98 -9.03
N SER A 195 -24.85 1.75 -10.16
CA SER A 195 -24.25 1.85 -11.50
C SER A 195 -23.73 3.25 -11.73
N MET A 196 -22.42 3.38 -11.91
CA MET A 196 -21.79 4.67 -12.18
C MET A 196 -22.32 5.30 -13.48
N PRO A 197 -22.81 6.54 -13.48
CA PRO A 197 -22.98 7.28 -14.70
C PRO A 197 -21.60 7.71 -15.21
N GLY A 198 -21.17 7.07 -16.30
CA GLY A 198 -20.25 7.62 -17.27
C GLY A 198 -18.91 8.16 -16.77
N TRP A 199 -17.96 7.28 -16.49
CA TRP A 199 -16.54 7.57 -16.61
C TRP A 199 -16.11 7.13 -18.01
N GLY A 200 -16.14 8.06 -18.96
CA GLY A 200 -15.58 7.90 -20.29
C GLY A 200 -14.26 8.63 -20.38
#